data_aa64e60fdfcf55e327a7ed09c7b5c8c1
#
_entry.id   aa64e60fdfcf55e327a7ed09c7b5c8c1
#
_cell.length_a   1.000
_cell.length_b   1.000
_cell.length_c   1.000
_cell.angle_alpha   90.00
_cell.angle_beta   90.00
_cell.angle_gamma   90.00
#
_symmetry.space_group_name_H-M   'P 1'
#
loop_
_entity.id
_entity.type
_entity.pdbx_description
1 polymer ?
#
loop_
_entity_poly.entity_id
_entity_poly.type
_entity_poly.pdbx_seq_one_letter_code
_entity_poly.pdbx_strand_id
1 'polypeptide(L)'
;LHNKKDVEIFADPKSFGILKKIYPARLLKKAKATDFGREFLSQKMSVKIVSGINEALSHIGKYSSKHSEAILSGDENNCRKFLSAVDAAAVYTNASTRFSDGAMFGLGSELGISTSKLHARGPMGPKEITTYKWVVRGKYSTRK
;
A
#
# COMPACT_ATOMS: atom_id res chain seq x y z
N LEU A 1 -19.77 17.57 -8.34
CA LEU A 1 -18.57 16.85 -7.90
C LEU A 1 -17.34 17.77 -7.76
N HIS A 2 -17.31 18.73 -6.83
CA HIS A 2 -16.12 19.54 -6.59
C HIS A 2 -16.02 20.00 -5.15
N ASN A 3 -15.75 19.05 -4.23
CA ASN A 3 -14.93 19.42 -3.09
C ASN A 3 -13.47 19.33 -3.56
N LYS A 4 -12.99 20.36 -4.26
CA LYS A 4 -11.57 20.52 -4.57
C LYS A 4 -10.83 20.78 -3.26
N LYS A 5 -10.43 19.69 -2.59
CA LYS A 5 -9.43 19.84 -1.55
C LYS A 5 -8.14 20.26 -2.23
N ASP A 6 -7.55 21.36 -1.79
CA ASP A 6 -6.26 21.85 -2.26
C ASP A 6 -5.16 20.82 -1.91
N VAL A 7 -4.73 20.00 -2.87
CA VAL A 7 -3.66 19.02 -2.69
C VAL A 7 -2.33 19.63 -3.13
N GLU A 8 -1.34 19.64 -2.27
CA GLU A 8 0.02 20.06 -2.64
C GLU A 8 0.72 18.89 -3.33
N ILE A 9 1.21 19.10 -4.56
CA ILE A 9 1.86 18.07 -5.37
C ILE A 9 3.36 18.31 -5.45
N PHE A 10 4.15 17.29 -5.04
CA PHE A 10 5.58 17.21 -5.25
C PHE A 10 5.84 16.36 -6.50
N ALA A 11 6.20 17.01 -7.60
CA ALA A 11 6.28 16.39 -8.92
C ALA A 11 7.73 16.22 -9.38
N ASP A 12 8.05 15.04 -9.95
CA ASP A 12 9.29 14.84 -10.67
C ASP A 12 9.42 15.80 -11.89
N PRO A 13 10.58 15.95 -12.53
CA PRO A 13 10.74 16.92 -13.62
C PRO A 13 9.75 16.72 -14.77
N LYS A 14 9.41 15.47 -15.12
CA LYS A 14 8.46 15.15 -16.21
C LYS A 14 7.04 15.53 -15.82
N SER A 15 6.59 15.10 -14.65
CA SER A 15 5.26 15.43 -14.10
C SER A 15 5.13 16.94 -13.90
N PHE A 16 6.16 17.61 -13.37
CA PHE A 16 6.18 19.05 -13.17
C PHE A 16 6.00 19.81 -14.48
N GLY A 17 6.68 19.37 -15.55
CA GLY A 17 6.58 19.98 -16.89
C GLY A 17 5.15 19.97 -17.44
N ILE A 18 4.39 18.92 -17.16
CA ILE A 18 2.99 18.78 -17.56
C ILE A 18 2.08 19.59 -16.64
N LEU A 19 2.20 19.36 -15.32
CA LEU A 19 1.29 19.92 -14.32
C LEU A 19 1.37 21.44 -14.23
N LYS A 20 2.54 22.07 -14.47
CA LYS A 20 2.67 23.53 -14.44
C LYS A 20 1.73 24.28 -15.40
N LYS A 21 1.19 23.59 -16.41
CA LYS A 21 0.28 24.18 -17.40
C LYS A 21 -1.19 24.15 -16.94
N ILE A 22 -1.54 23.27 -16.01
CA ILE A 22 -2.94 22.95 -15.69
C ILE A 22 -3.23 22.92 -14.18
N TYR A 23 -2.20 23.02 -13.33
CA TYR A 23 -2.34 22.94 -11.89
C TYR A 23 -1.92 24.25 -11.20
N PRO A 24 -2.59 24.69 -10.12
CA PRO A 24 -2.27 25.93 -9.44
C PRO A 24 -0.80 25.99 -8.98
N ALA A 25 -0.07 27.02 -9.39
CA ALA A 25 1.37 27.15 -9.11
C ALA A 25 1.70 27.12 -7.61
N ARG A 26 0.81 27.66 -6.75
CA ARG A 26 0.98 27.66 -5.28
C ARG A 26 0.99 26.26 -4.66
N LEU A 27 0.37 25.28 -5.32
CA LEU A 27 0.22 23.90 -4.86
C LEU A 27 1.18 22.92 -5.56
N LEU A 28 1.98 23.40 -6.53
CA LEU A 28 2.88 22.55 -7.30
C LEU A 28 4.34 22.85 -6.90
N LYS A 29 5.03 21.81 -6.44
CA LYS A 29 6.45 21.87 -6.05
C LYS A 29 7.26 20.84 -6.82
N LYS A 30 8.56 21.11 -6.98
CA LYS A 30 9.50 20.10 -7.50
C LYS A 30 9.80 19.09 -6.42
N ALA A 31 9.66 17.82 -6.72
CA ALA A 31 9.99 16.73 -5.81
C ALA A 31 11.50 16.61 -5.58
N LYS A 32 11.88 16.32 -4.35
CA LYS A 32 13.21 15.84 -3.96
C LYS A 32 13.13 14.32 -3.78
N ALA A 33 14.27 13.64 -3.77
CA ALA A 33 14.32 12.20 -3.53
C ALA A 33 13.67 11.80 -2.20
N THR A 34 13.74 12.65 -1.18
CA THR A 34 13.16 12.46 0.15
C THR A 34 11.64 12.63 0.21
N ASP A 35 11.02 13.16 -0.84
CA ASP A 35 9.56 13.32 -0.88
C ASP A 35 8.87 12.03 -1.33
N PHE A 36 9.58 11.13 -2.03
CA PHE A 36 9.09 9.80 -2.34
C PHE A 36 9.23 8.88 -1.12
N GLY A 37 8.18 8.12 -0.82
CA GLY A 37 8.14 7.27 0.38
C GLY A 37 7.86 8.03 1.68
N ARG A 38 7.66 9.34 1.62
CA ARG A 38 7.27 10.13 2.77
C ARG A 38 5.76 10.02 3.01
N GLU A 39 5.39 9.73 4.23
CA GLU A 39 4.02 9.86 4.70
C GLU A 39 3.75 11.30 5.10
N PHE A 40 2.90 11.99 4.33
CA PHE A 40 2.68 13.42 4.54
C PHE A 40 1.66 13.77 5.64
N LEU A 41 0.78 12.83 6.00
CA LEU A 41 -0.32 13.01 6.98
C LEU A 41 -1.18 14.28 6.73
N SER A 42 -1.28 14.70 5.49
CA SER A 42 -1.97 15.92 5.07
C SER A 42 -2.35 15.83 3.59
N GLN A 43 -3.02 16.87 3.05
CA GLN A 43 -3.42 16.93 1.63
C GLN A 43 -2.19 17.19 0.74
N LYS A 44 -1.26 16.24 0.71
CA LYS A 44 -0.03 16.28 -0.07
C LYS A 44 0.24 14.94 -0.71
N MET A 45 0.88 14.94 -1.88
CA MET A 45 1.30 13.72 -2.56
C MET A 45 2.55 13.95 -3.40
N SER A 46 3.34 12.89 -3.59
CA SER A 46 4.40 12.87 -4.59
C SER A 46 3.91 12.22 -5.88
N VAL A 47 4.35 12.73 -7.01
CA VAL A 47 4.00 12.22 -8.35
C VAL A 47 5.27 12.03 -9.17
N LYS A 48 5.39 10.87 -9.81
CA LYS A 48 6.48 10.55 -10.74
C LYS A 48 5.93 9.86 -11.98
N ILE A 49 6.37 10.31 -13.17
CA ILE A 49 6.15 9.58 -14.42
C ILE A 49 7.25 8.55 -14.60
N VAL A 50 6.85 7.31 -14.88
CA VAL A 50 7.74 6.18 -15.17
C VAL A 50 7.55 5.70 -16.61
N SER A 51 8.54 5.00 -17.15
CA SER A 51 8.52 4.48 -18.52
C SER A 51 7.68 3.21 -18.71
N GLY A 52 7.31 2.55 -17.61
CA GLY A 52 6.52 1.34 -17.62
C GLY A 52 6.55 0.59 -16.30
N ILE A 53 5.96 -0.61 -16.32
CA ILE A 53 5.74 -1.42 -15.11
C ILE A 53 7.05 -1.75 -14.36
N ASN A 54 8.14 -2.00 -15.07
CA ASN A 54 9.43 -2.36 -14.44
C ASN A 54 10.00 -1.19 -13.64
N GLU A 55 9.96 0.03 -14.19
CA GLU A 55 10.40 1.22 -13.45
C GLU A 55 9.45 1.52 -12.27
N ALA A 56 8.14 1.31 -12.44
CA ALA A 56 7.17 1.44 -11.36
C ALA A 56 7.50 0.50 -10.19
N LEU A 57 7.72 -0.78 -10.48
CA LEU A 57 8.08 -1.80 -9.49
C LEU A 57 9.40 -1.48 -8.77
N SER A 58 10.41 -1.02 -9.52
CA SER A 58 11.69 -0.58 -8.93
C SER A 58 11.50 0.63 -8.01
N HIS A 59 10.66 1.57 -8.40
CA HIS A 59 10.34 2.74 -7.59
C HIS A 59 9.60 2.36 -6.31
N ILE A 60 8.58 1.51 -6.40
CA ILE A 60 7.84 0.98 -5.26
C ILE A 60 8.79 0.21 -4.33
N GLY A 61 9.60 -0.68 -4.87
CA GLY A 61 10.57 -1.45 -4.08
C GLY A 61 11.51 -0.59 -3.24
N LYS A 62 11.84 0.62 -3.75
CA LYS A 62 12.72 1.57 -3.08
C LYS A 62 12.01 2.45 -2.03
N TYR A 63 10.77 2.85 -2.29
CA TYR A 63 10.11 3.93 -1.55
C TYR A 63 8.84 3.51 -0.80
N SER A 64 8.33 2.31 -1.03
CA SER A 64 7.14 1.81 -0.35
C SER A 64 7.33 1.70 1.17
N SER A 65 6.30 2.08 1.92
CA SER A 65 6.17 1.76 3.35
C SER A 65 5.88 0.28 3.61
N LYS A 66 5.60 -0.48 2.54
CA LYS A 66 5.14 -1.88 2.56
C LYS A 66 3.77 -2.08 3.22
N HIS A 67 3.01 -1.01 3.35
CA HIS A 67 1.66 -1.07 3.89
C HIS A 67 0.65 -1.51 2.82
N SER A 68 0.38 -0.67 1.84
CA SER A 68 -0.63 -0.93 0.80
C SER A 68 -0.20 -0.33 -0.53
N GLU A 69 -0.25 -1.14 -1.56
CA GLU A 69 0.09 -0.74 -2.92
C GLU A 69 -1.02 -1.13 -3.89
N ALA A 70 -1.26 -0.30 -4.91
CA ALA A 70 -2.31 -0.56 -5.90
C ALA A 70 -1.85 -0.26 -7.32
N ILE A 71 -2.32 -1.05 -8.26
CA ILE A 71 -2.25 -0.76 -9.70
C ILE A 71 -3.64 -0.56 -10.27
N LEU A 72 -3.79 0.44 -11.15
CA LEU A 72 -4.96 0.62 -12.01
C LEU A 72 -4.53 0.34 -13.45
N SER A 73 -4.99 -0.74 -14.03
CA SER A 73 -4.61 -1.15 -15.39
C SER A 73 -5.67 -2.01 -16.04
N GLY A 74 -5.91 -1.80 -17.32
CA GLY A 74 -6.69 -2.71 -18.16
C GLY A 74 -5.87 -3.89 -18.70
N ASP A 75 -4.55 -3.90 -18.51
CA ASP A 75 -3.66 -4.99 -18.92
C ASP A 75 -3.49 -5.98 -17.77
N GLU A 76 -4.09 -7.16 -17.91
CA GLU A 76 -4.02 -8.22 -16.91
C GLU A 76 -2.61 -8.77 -16.68
N ASN A 77 -1.70 -8.72 -17.68
CA ASN A 77 -0.31 -9.14 -17.50
C ASN A 77 0.41 -8.20 -16.54
N ASN A 78 0.18 -6.88 -16.69
CA ASN A 78 0.71 -5.90 -15.76
C ASN A 78 0.12 -6.08 -14.37
N CYS A 79 -1.18 -6.36 -14.25
CA CYS A 79 -1.83 -6.65 -12.96
C CYS A 79 -1.21 -7.88 -12.29
N ARG A 80 -1.08 -9.00 -13.01
CA ARG A 80 -0.44 -10.23 -12.48
C ARG A 80 1.01 -10.00 -12.06
N LYS A 81 1.77 -9.30 -12.90
CA LYS A 81 3.16 -8.94 -12.59
C LYS A 81 3.27 -8.08 -11.34
N PHE A 82 2.38 -7.09 -11.19
CA PHE A 82 2.31 -6.23 -10.02
C PHE A 82 2.02 -7.03 -8.74
N LEU A 83 0.97 -7.86 -8.76
CA LEU A 83 0.59 -8.71 -7.61
C LEU A 83 1.72 -9.64 -7.16
N SER A 84 2.48 -10.21 -8.11
CA SER A 84 3.55 -11.15 -7.77
C SER A 84 4.84 -10.47 -7.32
N ALA A 85 5.13 -9.26 -7.80
CA ALA A 85 6.42 -8.59 -7.56
C ALA A 85 6.40 -7.62 -6.38
N VAL A 86 5.22 -7.07 -6.02
CA VAL A 86 5.13 -6.06 -4.96
C VAL A 86 5.12 -6.72 -3.59
N ASP A 87 6.08 -6.33 -2.75
CA ASP A 87 6.19 -6.77 -1.37
C ASP A 87 5.54 -5.73 -0.43
N ALA A 88 4.22 -5.80 -0.31
CA ALA A 88 3.45 -5.00 0.64
C ALA A 88 2.48 -5.88 1.44
N ALA A 89 1.97 -5.36 2.55
CA ALA A 89 1.02 -6.08 3.40
C ALA A 89 -0.32 -6.30 2.70
N ALA A 90 -0.75 -5.33 1.87
CA ALA A 90 -1.91 -5.45 1.00
C ALA A 90 -1.58 -4.95 -0.40
N VAL A 91 -1.91 -5.73 -1.42
CA VAL A 91 -1.65 -5.41 -2.84
C VAL A 91 -2.96 -5.52 -3.62
N TYR A 92 -3.29 -4.47 -4.36
CA TYR A 92 -4.56 -4.33 -5.03
C TYR A 92 -4.41 -4.17 -6.55
N THR A 93 -5.36 -4.70 -7.28
CA THR A 93 -5.57 -4.37 -8.69
C THR A 93 -6.94 -3.73 -8.85
N ASN A 94 -7.00 -2.58 -9.54
CA ASN A 94 -8.23 -1.88 -9.89
C ASN A 94 -9.17 -1.60 -8.68
N ALA A 95 -8.58 -1.42 -7.50
CA ALA A 95 -9.30 -1.14 -6.26
C ALA A 95 -8.55 -0.08 -5.43
N SER A 96 -9.25 0.57 -4.54
CA SER A 96 -8.69 1.57 -3.64
C SER A 96 -7.93 0.91 -2.50
N THR A 97 -6.77 1.45 -2.13
CA THR A 97 -6.03 1.04 -0.93
C THR A 97 -6.80 1.31 0.38
N ARG A 98 -7.88 2.09 0.34
CA ARG A 98 -8.78 2.31 1.47
C ARG A 98 -9.58 1.08 1.89
N PHE A 99 -9.55 0.01 1.11
CA PHE A 99 -10.08 -1.29 1.54
C PHE A 99 -9.17 -1.99 2.57
N SER A 100 -7.96 -1.49 2.86
CA SER A 100 -7.13 -1.98 3.97
C SER A 100 -7.76 -1.59 5.31
N ASP A 101 -8.76 -2.35 5.73
CA ASP A 101 -9.55 -2.13 6.94
C ASP A 101 -10.01 -3.50 7.46
N GLY A 102 -9.89 -3.72 8.77
CA GLY A 102 -10.21 -5.00 9.40
C GLY A 102 -11.67 -5.41 9.23
N ALA A 103 -12.61 -4.46 9.23
CA ALA A 103 -14.02 -4.75 8.98
C ALA A 103 -14.25 -5.18 7.53
N MET A 104 -13.60 -4.51 6.56
CA MET A 104 -13.69 -4.85 5.14
C MET A 104 -13.06 -6.22 4.83
N PHE A 105 -12.05 -6.64 5.59
CA PHE A 105 -11.45 -7.99 5.50
C PHE A 105 -12.18 -9.05 6.32
N GLY A 106 -13.29 -8.68 6.97
CA GLY A 106 -14.11 -9.64 7.74
C GLY A 106 -13.49 -10.09 9.05
N LEU A 107 -12.56 -9.31 9.62
CA LEU A 107 -11.85 -9.64 10.87
C LEU A 107 -12.65 -9.26 12.13
N GLY A 108 -13.82 -8.63 11.97
CA GLY A 108 -14.70 -8.18 13.04
C GLY A 108 -14.25 -6.89 13.75
N SER A 109 -12.95 -6.62 13.79
CA SER A 109 -12.37 -5.38 14.32
C SER A 109 -11.01 -5.14 13.69
N GLU A 110 -10.47 -3.94 13.87
CA GLU A 110 -9.09 -3.61 13.52
C GLU A 110 -8.35 -3.11 14.75
N LEU A 111 -7.25 -3.77 15.07
CA LEU A 111 -6.33 -3.38 16.15
C LEU A 111 -5.10 -2.66 15.58
N GLY A 112 -4.89 -2.77 14.29
CA GLY A 112 -3.81 -2.16 13.55
C GLY A 112 -3.52 -2.88 12.25
N ILE A 113 -2.56 -2.37 11.48
CA ILE A 113 -2.08 -2.97 10.24
C ILE A 113 -0.59 -3.21 10.36
N SER A 114 -0.17 -4.48 10.31
CA SER A 114 1.23 -4.87 10.40
C SER A 114 1.87 -4.97 9.01
N THR A 115 3.07 -4.43 8.86
CA THR A 115 3.93 -4.66 7.69
C THR A 115 4.98 -5.75 7.94
N SER A 116 5.01 -6.32 9.14
CA SER A 116 5.95 -7.36 9.55
C SER A 116 5.77 -8.65 8.77
N LYS A 117 6.84 -9.45 8.67
CA LYS A 117 6.82 -10.81 8.11
C LYS A 117 7.04 -11.90 9.16
N LEU A 118 7.30 -11.52 10.40
CA LEU A 118 7.60 -12.48 11.48
C LEU A 118 6.36 -12.96 12.22
N HIS A 119 5.24 -12.26 12.08
CA HIS A 119 3.97 -12.58 12.69
C HIS A 119 2.84 -12.21 11.73
N ALA A 120 1.66 -11.80 12.24
CA ALA A 120 0.58 -11.34 11.40
C ALA A 120 1.02 -10.20 10.48
N ARG A 121 0.52 -10.20 9.25
CA ARG A 121 0.79 -9.17 8.25
C ARG A 121 -0.52 -8.68 7.63
N GLY A 122 -0.64 -7.38 7.43
CA GLY A 122 -1.88 -6.73 6.99
C GLY A 122 -2.77 -6.32 8.17
N PRO A 123 -4.05 -6.10 7.93
CA PRO A 123 -5.03 -5.82 8.98
C PRO A 123 -5.05 -6.92 10.03
N MET A 124 -5.08 -6.53 11.30
CA MET A 124 -5.03 -7.43 12.45
C MET A 124 -6.31 -7.28 13.28
N GLY A 125 -6.99 -8.41 13.49
CA GLY A 125 -8.13 -8.53 14.39
C GLY A 125 -7.77 -9.29 15.68
N PRO A 126 -8.78 -9.69 16.47
CA PRO A 126 -8.56 -10.43 17.72
C PRO A 126 -7.79 -11.73 17.56
N LYS A 127 -7.94 -12.40 16.42
CA LYS A 127 -7.26 -13.67 16.13
C LYS A 127 -5.74 -13.50 16.07
N GLU A 128 -5.26 -12.41 15.51
CA GLU A 128 -3.84 -12.16 15.31
C GLU A 128 -3.10 -11.81 16.61
N ILE A 129 -3.81 -11.36 17.64
CA ILE A 129 -3.22 -11.01 18.95
C ILE A 129 -3.46 -12.09 20.00
N THR A 130 -4.12 -13.19 19.66
CA THR A 130 -4.34 -14.32 20.54
C THR A 130 -3.45 -15.50 20.12
N THR A 131 -3.29 -16.46 21.02
CA THR A 131 -2.62 -17.71 20.73
C THR A 131 -3.47 -18.89 21.19
N TYR A 132 -3.04 -20.08 20.88
CA TYR A 132 -3.73 -21.32 21.23
C TYR A 132 -2.79 -22.27 21.96
N LYS A 133 -3.38 -23.23 22.65
CA LYS A 133 -2.68 -24.39 23.19
C LYS A 133 -3.29 -25.68 22.69
N TRP A 134 -2.46 -26.65 22.46
CA TRP A 134 -2.92 -28.00 22.16
C TRP A 134 -3.35 -28.68 23.45
N VAL A 135 -4.57 -29.23 23.46
CA VAL A 135 -5.09 -30.05 24.58
C VAL A 135 -5.25 -31.47 24.05
N VAL A 136 -4.40 -32.38 24.52
CA VAL A 136 -4.44 -33.78 24.15
C VAL A 136 -4.98 -34.59 25.33
N ARG A 137 -6.04 -35.34 25.07
CA ARG A 137 -6.64 -36.26 26.06
C ARG A 137 -6.49 -37.69 25.56
N GLY A 138 -5.67 -38.47 26.23
CA GLY A 138 -5.44 -39.88 25.90
C GLY A 138 -6.03 -40.81 26.97
N LYS A 139 -6.21 -42.07 26.60
CA LYS A 139 -6.54 -43.18 27.54
C LYS A 139 -5.31 -44.08 27.68
N TYR A 140 -4.24 -43.56 28.31
CA TYR A 140 -2.94 -44.24 28.48
C TYR A 140 -2.29 -44.68 27.16
N SER A 141 -2.54 -43.89 26.11
CA SER A 141 -1.99 -44.19 24.79
C SER A 141 -0.49 -43.89 24.73
N THR A 142 0.29 -44.82 24.17
CA THR A 142 1.71 -44.65 23.90
C THR A 142 1.94 -44.44 22.40
N ARG A 143 2.99 -43.66 22.06
CA ARG A 143 3.44 -43.56 20.68
C ARG A 143 4.32 -44.78 20.36
N LYS A 144 3.94 -45.56 19.32
CA LYS A 144 4.79 -46.59 18.72
C LYS A 144 5.83 -45.98 17.83
#